data_d13546d2dca3e62d6d2e2a7da1f071f0
#
_entry.id   d13546d2dca3e62d6d2e2a7da1f071f0
#
_cell.length_a   1.000
_cell.length_b   1.000
_cell.length_c   1.000
_cell.angle_alpha   90.00
_cell.angle_beta   90.00
_cell.angle_gamma   90.00
#
_symmetry.space_group_name_H-M   'P 1'
#
loop_
_entity.id
_entity.type
_entity.pdbx_description
1 polymer ?
#
loop_
_entity_poly.entity_id
_entity_poly.type
_entity_poly.pdbx_seq_one_letter_code
_entity_poly.pdbx_strand_id
1 'polypeptide(L)'
;VLTYALGDVANNLTFMMTSMFLTMYMTEIAGLSAGVAGAIYGITKVWAGVADLLAGQTVDRANTRWGRLRPWILFGSTPLAVVFVLLFSTPAGLSGAATVAWIFLFDAAFQLAYSFVNIPYGSLSAAMTQDPVDRSRLSGARSIASSVTGVILSAAIAPQFQDTTADGVRLKFTASETKRLSVLEGEGGIAALDDVP
;
A
#
# COMPACT_ATOMS: atom_id res chain seq x y z
N VAL A 1 1.39 9.21 24.84
CA VAL A 1 2.39 9.16 23.76
C VAL A 1 2.45 7.75 23.16
N LEU A 2 2.71 6.69 23.94
CA LEU A 2 2.88 5.32 23.43
C LEU A 2 1.67 4.80 22.65
N THR A 3 0.47 4.93 23.20
CA THR A 3 -0.78 4.50 22.53
C THR A 3 -1.02 5.21 21.20
N TYR A 4 -0.68 6.48 21.13
CA TYR A 4 -0.74 7.26 19.90
C TYR A 4 0.29 6.76 18.89
N ALA A 5 1.54 6.50 19.30
CA ALA A 5 2.58 5.96 18.42
C ALA A 5 2.22 4.56 17.87
N LEU A 6 1.61 3.69 18.68
CA LEU A 6 1.14 2.36 18.21
C LEU A 6 0.03 2.47 17.15
N GLY A 7 -0.88 3.43 17.29
CA GLY A 7 -1.88 3.71 16.25
C GLY A 7 -1.23 4.19 14.95
N ASP A 8 -0.15 4.96 15.05
CA ASP A 8 0.61 5.42 13.89
C ASP A 8 1.34 4.27 13.18
N VAL A 9 1.88 3.30 13.93
CA VAL A 9 2.46 2.08 13.36
C VAL A 9 1.44 1.34 12.50
N ALA A 10 0.22 1.11 13.00
CA ALA A 10 -0.83 0.41 12.25
C ALA A 10 -1.24 1.18 10.98
N ASN A 11 -1.40 2.50 11.09
CA ASN A 11 -1.76 3.36 9.96
C ASN A 11 -0.66 3.42 8.90
N ASN A 12 0.60 3.56 9.33
CA ASN A 12 1.75 3.57 8.42
C ASN A 12 2.01 2.21 7.79
N LEU A 13 1.82 1.09 8.52
CA LEU A 13 1.94 -0.24 7.97
C LEU A 13 1.03 -0.42 6.76
N THR A 14 -0.24 -0.06 6.92
CA THR A 14 -1.25 -0.16 5.86
C THR A 14 -0.90 0.73 4.65
N PHE A 15 -0.47 1.97 4.92
CA PHE A 15 -0.06 2.91 3.87
C PHE A 15 1.20 2.45 3.12
N MET A 16 2.23 2.00 3.84
CA MET A 16 3.48 1.55 3.24
C MET A 16 3.29 0.27 2.44
N MET A 17 2.49 -0.69 2.94
CA MET A 17 2.14 -1.89 2.18
C MET A 17 1.51 -1.52 0.84
N THR A 18 0.52 -0.64 0.84
CA THR A 18 -0.14 -0.23 -0.39
C THR A 18 0.79 0.60 -1.29
N SER A 19 1.58 1.51 -0.72
CA SER A 19 2.44 2.37 -1.53
C SER A 19 3.63 1.65 -2.16
N MET A 20 4.22 0.67 -1.47
CA MET A 20 5.43 -0.02 -1.92
C MET A 20 5.13 -1.32 -2.67
N PHE A 21 4.12 -2.07 -2.21
CA PHE A 21 3.89 -3.44 -2.68
C PHE A 21 2.67 -3.61 -3.59
N LEU A 22 1.74 -2.63 -3.64
CA LEU A 22 0.55 -2.77 -4.48
C LEU A 22 0.90 -2.90 -5.97
N THR A 23 1.82 -2.08 -6.47
CA THR A 23 2.23 -2.15 -7.88
C THR A 23 2.88 -3.51 -8.20
N MET A 24 3.74 -3.99 -7.30
CA MET A 24 4.38 -5.29 -7.42
C MET A 24 3.37 -6.43 -7.33
N TYR A 25 2.39 -6.35 -6.43
CA TYR A 25 1.29 -7.30 -6.35
C TYR A 25 0.49 -7.35 -7.67
N MET A 26 0.18 -6.19 -8.26
CA MET A 26 -0.53 -6.10 -9.53
C MET A 26 0.23 -6.77 -10.68
N THR A 27 1.56 -6.58 -10.74
CA THR A 27 2.37 -7.11 -11.85
C THR A 27 2.75 -8.57 -11.65
N GLU A 28 3.22 -8.94 -10.46
CA GLU A 28 3.81 -10.26 -10.22
C GLU A 28 2.78 -11.33 -9.80
N ILE A 29 1.76 -10.94 -9.05
CA ILE A 29 0.76 -11.87 -8.51
C ILE A 29 -0.52 -11.84 -9.33
N ALA A 30 -1.07 -10.65 -9.58
CA ALA A 30 -2.29 -10.50 -10.37
C ALA A 30 -2.05 -10.59 -11.89
N GLY A 31 -0.78 -10.59 -12.35
CA GLY A 31 -0.41 -10.79 -13.75
C GLY A 31 -0.80 -9.64 -14.69
N LEU A 32 -0.98 -8.43 -14.17
CA LEU A 32 -1.31 -7.25 -14.95
C LEU A 32 -0.06 -6.68 -15.63
N SER A 33 -0.21 -6.11 -16.82
CA SER A 33 0.90 -5.39 -17.44
C SER A 33 1.29 -4.15 -16.63
N ALA A 34 2.57 -3.79 -16.62
CA ALA A 34 3.08 -2.62 -15.89
C ALA A 34 2.36 -1.31 -16.29
N GLY A 35 1.95 -1.19 -17.56
CA GLY A 35 1.18 -0.05 -18.03
C GLY A 35 -0.21 0.06 -17.40
N VAL A 36 -0.92 -1.07 -17.29
CA VAL A 36 -2.24 -1.12 -16.62
C VAL A 36 -2.10 -0.87 -15.12
N ALA A 37 -1.13 -1.50 -14.46
CA ALA A 37 -0.86 -1.29 -13.04
C ALA A 37 -0.53 0.18 -12.74
N GLY A 38 0.32 0.81 -13.56
CA GLY A 38 0.65 2.22 -13.46
C GLY A 38 -0.55 3.15 -13.67
N ALA A 39 -1.42 2.82 -14.64
CA ALA A 39 -2.65 3.59 -14.87
C ALA A 39 -3.63 3.50 -13.69
N ILE A 40 -3.87 2.30 -13.15
CA ILE A 40 -4.69 2.10 -11.94
C ILE A 40 -4.13 2.95 -10.81
N TYR A 41 -2.84 2.79 -10.51
CA TYR A 41 -2.19 3.51 -9.41
C TYR A 41 -2.26 5.03 -9.59
N GLY A 42 -2.04 5.54 -10.82
CA GLY A 42 -2.12 6.97 -11.11
C GLY A 42 -3.53 7.54 -10.91
N ILE A 43 -4.55 6.85 -11.43
CA ILE A 43 -5.95 7.29 -11.31
C ILE A 43 -6.40 7.25 -9.84
N THR A 44 -6.06 6.20 -9.10
CA THR A 44 -6.44 6.09 -7.68
C THR A 44 -5.69 7.08 -6.80
N LYS A 45 -4.49 7.54 -7.17
CA LYS A 45 -3.82 8.66 -6.47
C LYS A 45 -4.51 10.01 -6.69
N VAL A 46 -5.02 10.28 -7.87
CA VAL A 46 -5.88 11.45 -8.10
C VAL A 46 -7.17 11.35 -7.30
N TRP A 47 -7.79 10.16 -7.29
CA TRP A 47 -8.97 9.88 -6.48
C TRP A 47 -8.69 10.06 -4.97
N ALA A 48 -7.52 9.66 -4.48
CA ALA A 48 -7.12 9.84 -3.09
C ALA A 48 -7.19 11.33 -2.65
N GLY A 49 -6.76 12.25 -3.52
CA GLY A 49 -6.90 13.69 -3.26
C GLY A 49 -8.35 14.13 -3.12
N VAL A 50 -9.26 13.59 -3.95
CA VAL A 50 -10.71 13.85 -3.82
C VAL A 50 -11.25 13.23 -2.53
N ALA A 51 -10.86 12.00 -2.20
CA ALA A 51 -11.23 11.32 -0.97
C ALA A 51 -10.80 12.08 0.28
N ASP A 52 -9.61 12.67 0.27
CA ASP A 52 -9.10 13.51 1.36
C ASP A 52 -9.97 14.76 1.56
N LEU A 53 -10.37 15.43 0.48
CA LEU A 53 -11.28 16.56 0.56
C LEU A 53 -12.65 16.18 1.12
N LEU A 54 -13.21 15.07 0.66
CA LEU A 54 -14.50 14.55 1.13
C LEU A 54 -14.44 14.16 2.62
N ALA A 55 -13.39 13.43 2.99
CA ALA A 55 -13.18 13.02 4.38
C ALA A 55 -12.95 14.24 5.28
N GLY A 56 -12.11 15.20 4.88
CA GLY A 56 -11.87 16.43 5.64
C GLY A 56 -13.17 17.21 5.90
N GLN A 57 -13.95 17.48 4.85
CA GLN A 57 -15.23 18.20 4.97
C GLN A 57 -16.24 17.46 5.85
N THR A 58 -16.30 16.13 5.73
CA THR A 58 -17.24 15.30 6.49
C THR A 58 -16.86 15.25 7.96
N VAL A 59 -15.58 15.06 8.26
CA VAL A 59 -15.03 15.04 9.62
C VAL A 59 -15.20 16.40 10.30
N ASP A 60 -14.97 17.48 9.56
CA ASP A 60 -15.09 18.86 10.12
C ASP A 60 -16.52 19.23 10.46
N ARG A 61 -17.51 18.73 9.72
CA ARG A 61 -18.94 18.94 9.98
C ARG A 61 -19.51 17.98 11.01
N ALA A 62 -18.80 16.90 11.34
CA ALA A 62 -19.27 15.91 12.28
C ALA A 62 -19.31 16.48 13.71
N ASN A 63 -20.48 16.38 14.33
CA ASN A 63 -20.65 16.70 15.75
C ASN A 63 -21.35 15.52 16.42
N THR A 64 -20.54 14.65 17.04
CA THR A 64 -21.05 13.43 17.67
C THR A 64 -20.90 13.49 19.19
N ARG A 65 -21.70 12.69 19.91
CA ARG A 65 -21.61 12.57 21.38
C ARG A 65 -20.25 12.07 21.88
N TRP A 66 -19.41 11.51 21.00
CA TRP A 66 -18.07 11.00 21.33
C TRP A 66 -16.95 11.94 20.86
N GLY A 67 -17.32 13.14 20.42
CA GLY A 67 -16.43 14.13 19.85
C GLY A 67 -16.33 14.00 18.32
N ARG A 68 -15.57 14.92 17.72
CA ARG A 68 -15.49 15.08 16.26
C ARG A 68 -14.61 14.00 15.60
N LEU A 69 -13.51 13.59 16.24
CA LEU A 69 -12.46 12.77 15.63
C LEU A 69 -12.53 11.28 15.99
N ARG A 70 -12.90 10.95 17.24
CA ARG A 70 -12.85 9.59 17.78
C ARG A 70 -13.69 8.55 17.03
N PRO A 71 -14.94 8.83 16.64
CA PRO A 71 -15.78 7.83 15.98
C PRO A 71 -15.22 7.38 14.63
N TRP A 72 -14.59 8.28 13.88
CA TRP A 72 -14.00 7.96 12.58
C TRP A 72 -12.82 7.00 12.71
N ILE A 73 -11.99 7.17 13.73
CA ILE A 73 -10.86 6.28 14.00
C ILE A 73 -11.38 4.91 14.47
N LEU A 74 -12.35 4.90 15.38
CA LEU A 74 -12.87 3.67 15.99
C LEU A 74 -13.65 2.80 14.97
N PHE A 75 -14.59 3.42 14.25
CA PHE A 75 -15.44 2.70 13.31
C PHE A 75 -14.83 2.61 11.89
N GLY A 76 -13.95 3.54 11.51
CA GLY A 76 -13.30 3.54 10.21
C GLY A 76 -12.17 2.51 10.09
N SER A 77 -11.54 2.11 11.19
CA SER A 77 -10.46 1.11 11.17
C SER A 77 -10.93 -0.27 10.69
N THR A 78 -12.15 -0.68 11.04
CA THR A 78 -12.71 -1.97 10.62
C THR A 78 -12.93 -2.06 9.10
N PRO A 79 -13.69 -1.14 8.44
CA PRO A 79 -13.82 -1.16 6.99
C PRO A 79 -12.49 -0.97 6.29
N LEU A 80 -11.56 -0.16 6.81
CA LEU A 80 -10.22 -0.03 6.26
C LEU A 80 -9.48 -1.38 6.23
N ALA A 81 -9.50 -2.13 7.33
CA ALA A 81 -8.88 -3.45 7.40
C ALA A 81 -9.52 -4.45 6.43
N VAL A 82 -10.85 -4.47 6.34
CA VAL A 82 -11.57 -5.36 5.42
C VAL A 82 -11.22 -5.05 3.98
N VAL A 83 -11.29 -3.79 3.58
CA VAL A 83 -10.97 -3.36 2.20
C VAL A 83 -9.50 -3.62 1.87
N PHE A 84 -8.59 -3.42 2.84
CA PHE A 84 -7.18 -3.74 2.68
C PHE A 84 -6.96 -5.24 2.40
N VAL A 85 -7.60 -6.13 3.14
CA VAL A 85 -7.52 -7.57 2.89
C VAL A 85 -8.09 -7.93 1.52
N LEU A 86 -9.23 -7.37 1.14
CA LEU A 86 -9.86 -7.63 -0.16
C LEU A 86 -9.03 -7.10 -1.33
N LEU A 87 -8.32 -5.98 -1.16
CA LEU A 87 -7.40 -5.43 -2.17
C LEU A 87 -6.28 -6.43 -2.53
N PHE A 88 -5.70 -7.09 -1.52
CA PHE A 88 -4.62 -8.07 -1.71
C PHE A 88 -5.12 -9.53 -1.86
N SER A 89 -6.44 -9.74 -1.89
CA SER A 89 -7.06 -11.06 -2.02
C SER A 89 -7.85 -11.16 -3.33
N THR A 90 -7.16 -11.05 -4.46
CA THR A 90 -7.83 -11.22 -5.76
C THR A 90 -8.28 -12.67 -5.92
N PRO A 91 -9.60 -12.95 -6.15
CA PRO A 91 -10.08 -14.32 -6.31
C PRO A 91 -9.45 -15.02 -7.51
N ALA A 92 -9.03 -16.26 -7.31
CA ALA A 92 -8.49 -17.09 -8.38
C ALA A 92 -9.58 -17.37 -9.45
N GLY A 93 -9.21 -17.22 -10.74
CA GLY A 93 -10.12 -17.49 -11.85
C GLY A 93 -10.87 -16.27 -12.40
N LEU A 94 -10.60 -15.08 -11.92
CA LEU A 94 -11.11 -13.87 -12.57
C LEU A 94 -10.47 -13.69 -13.95
N SER A 95 -11.27 -13.25 -14.93
CA SER A 95 -10.74 -12.79 -16.22
C SER A 95 -9.86 -11.54 -16.04
N GLY A 96 -8.92 -11.30 -16.96
CA GLY A 96 -8.02 -10.14 -16.85
C GLY A 96 -8.76 -8.80 -16.64
N ALA A 97 -9.88 -8.58 -17.32
CA ALA A 97 -10.71 -7.38 -17.15
C ALA A 97 -11.37 -7.33 -15.76
N ALA A 98 -11.84 -8.46 -15.24
CA ALA A 98 -12.44 -8.53 -13.91
C ALA A 98 -11.39 -8.33 -12.80
N THR A 99 -10.16 -8.82 -13.00
CA THR A 99 -9.02 -8.57 -12.10
C THR A 99 -8.68 -7.08 -12.04
N VAL A 100 -8.63 -6.39 -13.19
CA VAL A 100 -8.43 -4.94 -13.26
C VAL A 100 -9.54 -4.20 -12.50
N ALA A 101 -10.79 -4.54 -12.75
CA ALA A 101 -11.94 -3.92 -12.09
C ALA A 101 -11.93 -4.16 -10.58
N TRP A 102 -11.58 -5.37 -10.13
CA TRP A 102 -11.47 -5.73 -8.71
C TRP A 102 -10.43 -4.85 -8.02
N ILE A 103 -9.20 -4.84 -8.53
CA ILE A 103 -8.10 -4.08 -7.92
C ILE A 103 -8.42 -2.58 -7.93
N PHE A 104 -8.91 -2.04 -9.06
CA PHE A 104 -9.29 -0.63 -9.14
C PHE A 104 -10.36 -0.24 -8.13
N LEU A 105 -11.41 -1.05 -7.99
CA LEU A 105 -12.51 -0.80 -7.07
C LEU A 105 -12.02 -0.82 -5.61
N PHE A 106 -11.25 -1.86 -5.24
CA PHE A 106 -10.78 -1.99 -3.86
C PHE A 106 -9.65 -1.03 -3.51
N ASP A 107 -8.81 -0.63 -4.46
CA ASP A 107 -7.84 0.45 -4.23
C ASP A 107 -8.54 1.80 -4.06
N ALA A 108 -9.54 2.12 -4.89
CA ALA A 108 -10.32 3.33 -4.71
C ALA A 108 -11.10 3.35 -3.37
N ALA A 109 -11.69 2.24 -2.98
CA ALA A 109 -12.35 2.09 -1.68
C ALA A 109 -11.36 2.19 -0.52
N PHE A 110 -10.15 1.62 -0.68
CA PHE A 110 -9.07 1.72 0.29
C PHE A 110 -8.63 3.18 0.49
N GLN A 111 -8.40 3.94 -0.58
CA GLN A 111 -8.02 5.34 -0.48
C GLN A 111 -9.08 6.15 0.27
N LEU A 112 -10.37 5.91 -0.01
CA LEU A 112 -11.47 6.57 0.69
C LEU A 112 -11.50 6.21 2.18
N ALA A 113 -11.47 4.92 2.52
CA ALA A 113 -11.47 4.45 3.91
C ALA A 113 -10.25 4.95 4.68
N TYR A 114 -9.07 4.94 4.03
CA TYR A 114 -7.83 5.45 4.60
C TYR A 114 -7.92 6.95 4.94
N SER A 115 -8.48 7.77 4.05
CA SER A 115 -8.67 9.21 4.30
C SER A 115 -9.56 9.47 5.51
N PHE A 116 -10.64 8.70 5.67
CA PHE A 116 -11.54 8.82 6.84
C PHE A 116 -10.92 8.40 8.17
N VAL A 117 -9.83 7.63 8.15
CA VAL A 117 -9.08 7.27 9.35
C VAL A 117 -7.87 8.19 9.56
N ASN A 118 -7.11 8.46 8.50
CA ASN A 118 -5.85 9.18 8.57
C ASN A 118 -6.02 10.68 8.90
N ILE A 119 -7.03 11.35 8.33
CA ILE A 119 -7.26 12.78 8.57
C ILE A 119 -7.63 13.07 10.03
N PRO A 120 -8.65 12.38 10.63
CA PRO A 120 -8.93 12.56 12.05
C PRO A 120 -7.76 12.13 12.94
N TYR A 121 -7.02 11.11 12.56
CA TYR A 121 -5.86 10.65 13.31
C TYR A 121 -4.74 11.71 13.31
N GLY A 122 -4.42 12.30 12.16
CA GLY A 122 -3.47 13.40 12.05
C GLY A 122 -3.88 14.64 12.87
N SER A 123 -5.17 14.96 12.85
CA SER A 123 -5.73 16.09 13.61
C SER A 123 -5.76 15.85 15.12
N LEU A 124 -5.72 14.59 15.56
CA LEU A 124 -5.78 14.23 16.97
C LEU A 124 -4.58 14.78 17.75
N SER A 125 -3.38 14.81 17.16
CA SER A 125 -2.18 15.37 17.81
C SER A 125 -2.35 16.84 18.17
N ALA A 126 -2.98 17.62 17.30
CA ALA A 126 -3.27 19.03 17.54
C ALA A 126 -4.38 19.24 18.60
N ALA A 127 -5.29 18.27 18.70
CA ALA A 127 -6.36 18.30 19.71
C ALA A 127 -5.90 17.80 21.10
N MET A 128 -4.82 17.04 21.18
CA MET A 128 -4.30 16.48 22.44
C MET A 128 -3.49 17.46 23.26
N THR A 129 -2.76 18.39 22.63
CA THR A 129 -1.94 19.37 23.35
C THR A 129 -1.81 20.68 22.60
N GLN A 130 -1.82 21.77 23.35
CA GLN A 130 -1.53 23.13 22.86
C GLN A 130 -0.05 23.50 23.07
N ASP A 131 0.70 22.72 23.88
CA ASP A 131 2.11 22.94 24.15
C ASP A 131 2.97 22.60 22.92
N PRO A 132 3.78 23.54 22.40
CA PRO A 132 4.67 23.29 21.26
C PRO A 132 5.69 22.17 21.52
N VAL A 133 6.19 22.04 22.75
CA VAL A 133 7.17 21.02 23.13
C VAL A 133 6.55 19.60 23.07
N ASP A 134 5.36 19.45 23.65
CA ASP A 134 4.66 18.16 23.61
C ASP A 134 4.21 17.80 22.19
N ARG A 135 3.81 18.78 21.38
CA ARG A 135 3.50 18.58 19.96
C ARG A 135 4.73 18.09 19.19
N SER A 136 5.90 18.68 19.45
CA SER A 136 7.16 18.23 18.84
C SER A 136 7.52 16.81 19.25
N ARG A 137 7.32 16.44 20.53
CA ARG A 137 7.52 15.06 21.02
C ARG A 137 6.58 14.05 20.36
N LEU A 138 5.30 14.43 20.17
CA LEU A 138 4.34 13.57 19.47
C LEU A 138 4.73 13.36 18.00
N SER A 139 5.15 14.42 17.31
CA SER A 139 5.62 14.35 15.92
C SER A 139 6.91 13.53 15.81
N GLY A 140 7.85 13.69 16.73
CA GLY A 140 9.07 12.88 16.80
C GLY A 140 8.77 11.40 17.02
N ALA A 141 7.87 11.08 17.95
CA ALA A 141 7.43 9.70 18.19
C ALA A 141 6.76 9.08 16.95
N ARG A 142 5.96 9.82 16.20
CA ARG A 142 5.40 9.38 14.91
C ARG A 142 6.49 9.07 13.88
N SER A 143 7.45 9.97 13.72
CA SER A 143 8.55 9.78 12.75
C SER A 143 9.38 8.54 13.07
N ILE A 144 9.69 8.31 14.34
CA ILE A 144 10.38 7.10 14.78
C ILE A 144 9.52 5.85 14.51
N ALA A 145 8.24 5.87 14.88
CA ALA A 145 7.31 4.76 14.64
C ALA A 145 7.19 4.43 13.15
N SER A 146 7.06 5.43 12.29
CA SER A 146 7.02 5.25 10.82
C SER A 146 8.32 4.64 10.28
N SER A 147 9.47 5.13 10.73
CA SER A 147 10.78 4.59 10.30
C SER A 147 10.96 3.15 10.73
N VAL A 148 10.65 2.82 11.97
CA VAL A 148 10.71 1.44 12.50
C VAL A 148 9.75 0.54 11.73
N THR A 149 8.53 0.98 11.46
CA THR A 149 7.56 0.24 10.65
C THR A 149 8.09 -0.06 9.26
N GLY A 150 8.71 0.93 8.59
CA GLY A 150 9.30 0.76 7.28
C GLY A 150 10.44 -0.27 7.26
N VAL A 151 11.32 -0.22 8.26
CA VAL A 151 12.43 -1.20 8.39
C VAL A 151 11.89 -2.61 8.64
N ILE A 152 10.93 -2.76 9.57
CA ILE A 152 10.33 -4.07 9.88
C ILE A 152 9.62 -4.63 8.64
N LEU A 153 8.84 -3.81 7.95
CA LEU A 153 8.11 -4.21 6.76
C LEU A 153 9.07 -4.65 5.64
N SER A 154 10.10 -3.87 5.38
CA SER A 154 11.12 -4.21 4.39
C SER A 154 11.85 -5.51 4.74
N ALA A 155 12.23 -5.68 6.01
CA ALA A 155 12.89 -6.90 6.48
C ALA A 155 11.99 -8.14 6.41
N ALA A 156 10.69 -7.99 6.66
CA ALA A 156 9.73 -9.09 6.62
C ALA A 156 9.34 -9.49 5.19
N ILE A 157 9.23 -8.53 4.29
CA ILE A 157 8.68 -8.76 2.94
C ILE A 157 9.77 -8.96 1.90
N ALA A 158 10.90 -8.25 1.99
CA ALA A 158 11.98 -8.36 1.01
C ALA A 158 12.47 -9.82 0.78
N PRO A 159 12.64 -10.67 1.82
CA PRO A 159 13.05 -12.05 1.62
C PRO A 159 12.06 -12.91 0.81
N GLN A 160 10.77 -12.54 0.82
CA GLN A 160 9.73 -13.30 0.08
C GLN A 160 9.80 -13.07 -1.42
N PHE A 161 10.48 -12.02 -1.86
CA PHE A 161 10.70 -11.68 -3.25
C PHE A 161 12.13 -11.99 -3.73
N GLN A 162 12.95 -12.58 -2.87
CA GLN A 162 14.31 -12.98 -3.19
C GLN A 162 14.41 -14.51 -3.20
N ASP A 163 14.83 -15.08 -4.33
CA ASP A 163 15.28 -16.47 -4.36
C ASP A 163 16.78 -16.50 -4.08
N THR A 164 17.14 -17.14 -2.98
CA THR A 164 18.55 -17.41 -2.64
C THR A 164 18.95 -18.69 -3.35
N THR A 165 19.56 -18.58 -4.52
CA THR A 165 20.23 -19.67 -5.20
C THR A 165 21.71 -19.73 -4.78
N ALA A 166 22.38 -20.85 -5.04
CA ALA A 166 23.81 -21.04 -4.71
C ALA A 166 24.72 -19.96 -5.31
N ASP A 167 24.25 -19.24 -6.33
CA ASP A 167 24.99 -18.21 -7.07
C ASP A 167 24.66 -16.76 -6.62
N GLY A 168 23.88 -16.58 -5.53
CA GLY A 168 23.54 -15.26 -5.00
C GLY A 168 22.03 -14.98 -4.95
N VAL A 169 21.71 -13.75 -4.53
CA VAL A 169 20.32 -13.28 -4.39
C VAL A 169 19.79 -12.88 -5.76
N ARG A 170 18.83 -13.64 -6.30
CA ARG A 170 18.08 -13.24 -7.49
C ARG A 170 16.68 -12.79 -7.08
N LEU A 171 16.24 -11.67 -7.63
CA LEU A 171 14.85 -11.21 -7.45
C LEU A 171 13.92 -12.19 -8.16
N LYS A 172 12.83 -12.61 -7.51
CA LYS A 172 11.79 -13.50 -8.10
C LYS A 172 11.11 -12.96 -9.36
N PHE A 173 11.53 -11.79 -9.84
CA PHE A 173 11.05 -11.18 -11.09
C PHE A 173 11.35 -12.02 -12.35
N THR A 174 12.20 -13.02 -12.23
CA THR A 174 12.69 -13.84 -13.35
C THR A 174 11.64 -14.80 -13.91
N ALA A 175 10.51 -15.03 -13.24
CA ALA A 175 9.54 -16.03 -13.73
C ALA A 175 8.91 -15.65 -15.08
N SER A 176 8.65 -14.34 -15.33
CA SER A 176 8.15 -13.90 -16.63
C SER A 176 9.25 -13.75 -17.68
N GLU A 177 10.47 -13.37 -17.25
CA GLU A 177 11.64 -13.33 -18.12
C GLU A 177 12.13 -14.73 -18.47
N THR A 178 12.18 -15.66 -17.50
CA THR A 178 12.54 -17.05 -17.76
C THR A 178 11.56 -17.70 -18.74
N LYS A 179 10.26 -17.38 -18.66
CA LYS A 179 9.27 -17.83 -19.62
C LYS A 179 9.45 -17.19 -21.00
N ARG A 180 9.88 -15.95 -21.08
CA ARG A 180 10.24 -15.29 -22.34
C ARG A 180 11.52 -15.87 -22.93
N LEU A 181 12.54 -16.11 -22.10
CA LEU A 181 13.79 -16.72 -22.54
C LEU A 181 13.58 -18.15 -23.01
N SER A 182 12.77 -18.97 -22.32
CA SER A 182 12.45 -20.33 -22.74
C SER A 182 11.65 -20.37 -24.07
N VAL A 183 10.84 -19.36 -24.35
CA VAL A 183 10.15 -19.21 -25.64
C VAL A 183 11.16 -18.85 -26.74
N LEU A 184 12.12 -17.98 -26.46
CA LEU A 184 13.18 -17.60 -27.39
C LEU A 184 14.17 -18.74 -27.65
N GLU A 185 14.49 -19.55 -26.64
CA GLU A 185 15.26 -20.79 -26.80
C GLU A 185 14.53 -21.83 -27.67
N GLY A 186 13.21 -21.96 -27.52
CA GLY A 186 12.37 -22.83 -28.33
C GLY A 186 12.25 -22.40 -29.78
N GLU A 187 12.47 -21.14 -30.10
CA GLU A 187 12.44 -20.56 -31.45
C GLU A 187 13.84 -20.46 -32.12
N GLY A 188 14.89 -20.99 -31.49
CA GLY A 188 16.25 -20.97 -32.06
C GLY A 188 16.95 -19.60 -32.02
N GLY A 189 16.42 -18.67 -31.23
CA GLY A 189 16.90 -17.27 -31.21
C GLY A 189 18.18 -17.01 -30.38
N ILE A 190 18.69 -17.96 -29.60
CA ILE A 190 19.84 -17.75 -28.71
C ILE A 190 21.17 -18.21 -29.32
N ALA A 191 21.15 -18.98 -30.39
CA ALA A 191 22.40 -19.42 -31.08
C ALA A 191 23.22 -18.27 -31.71
N ALA A 192 22.72 -17.03 -31.69
CA ALA A 192 23.36 -15.88 -32.30
C ALA A 192 24.15 -14.99 -31.31
N LEU A 193 24.19 -15.31 -30.02
CA LEU A 193 24.88 -14.48 -29.00
C LEU A 193 26.30 -14.95 -28.65
N ASP A 194 26.71 -16.13 -29.10
CA ASP A 194 28.07 -16.65 -28.90
C ASP A 194 29.13 -16.07 -29.89
N ASP A 195 28.71 -15.27 -30.87
CA ASP A 195 29.57 -14.70 -31.92
C ASP A 195 29.76 -13.18 -31.83
N VAL A 196 29.62 -12.58 -30.63
CA VAL A 196 29.97 -11.17 -30.46
C VAL A 196 31.37 -11.06 -29.84
N PRO A 197 32.36 -10.49 -30.57
CA PRO A 197 33.75 -10.37 -30.15
C PRO A 197 33.92 -9.43 -28.97
#